data_6eb0856ecd0a2e6c5e6049ad0be24367
#
_entry.id   6eb0856ecd0a2e6c5e6049ad0be24367
#
_cell.length_a   1.000
_cell.length_b   1.000
_cell.length_c   1.000
_cell.angle_alpha   90.00
_cell.angle_beta   90.00
_cell.angle_gamma   90.00
#
_symmetry.space_group_name_H-M   'P 1'
#
loop_
_entity.id
_entity.type
_entity.pdbx_description
1 polymer ?
#
loop_
_entity_poly.entity_id
_entity_poly.type
_entity_poly.pdbx_seq_one_letter_code
_entity_poly.pdbx_strand_id
1 'polypeptide(L)'
;MTTKHIILITGAAGYVGGMLVEAFSRRDDVERIIGIDKEPIPEMLRDQEKFVYLSLNTADSWEEQVRAYRPTIIIHTAWQIREMYGAQDIEWKWNIGGSDKVFDFAFAEASVERLIHFSTVASYGAYPTNTIEHRYTEDEPFRTMDYLYSEEKRITEEHLKQRYETSDKHVAVSIVRPAAITGPRGRYMRIRFGLQSALAGQLKDSFAYRIVSALVAFVPVTPLWLRQFIHEDDVTDIIECLAFGPITGMYEVFNICPPGPVVLGADMANAVGKRAVPIAPWMVRIAFFFFWHLTRGKVPTGRGAWKSYSYPIAVDGSKVTRMLGYIYRYEAPDAFRYTDGRYETFVPEPLRRHARDARKTQ
;
A
#
# COMPACT_ATOMS: atom_id res chain seq x y z
N MET A 1 3.63 -13.66 33.00
CA MET A 1 3.95 -12.30 32.52
C MET A 1 3.78 -12.32 31.02
N THR A 2 2.91 -11.49 30.49
CA THR A 2 2.76 -11.34 29.02
C THR A 2 4.06 -10.73 28.47
N THR A 3 4.65 -11.39 27.50
CA THR A 3 5.85 -10.87 26.80
C THR A 3 5.47 -9.53 26.15
N LYS A 4 6.19 -8.47 26.49
CA LYS A 4 5.98 -7.16 25.87
C LYS A 4 6.83 -7.04 24.62
N HIS A 5 6.25 -6.50 23.57
CA HIS A 5 6.88 -6.31 22.27
C HIS A 5 7.46 -4.90 22.10
N ILE A 6 8.63 -4.83 21.51
CA ILE A 6 9.22 -3.58 21.00
C ILE A 6 9.23 -3.66 19.48
N ILE A 7 8.63 -2.66 18.83
CA ILE A 7 8.34 -2.73 17.41
C ILE A 7 9.10 -1.63 16.66
N LEU A 8 9.82 -2.00 15.62
CA LEU A 8 10.37 -1.06 14.65
C LEU A 8 9.40 -0.93 13.47
N ILE A 9 8.92 0.28 13.19
CA ILE A 9 8.11 0.59 12.01
C ILE A 9 8.87 1.58 11.13
N THR A 10 9.28 1.17 9.94
CA THR A 10 9.84 2.09 8.95
C THR A 10 8.73 2.64 8.06
N GLY A 11 8.84 3.89 7.60
CA GLY A 11 7.74 4.58 6.92
C GLY A 11 6.64 5.03 7.90
N ALA A 12 7.01 5.29 9.15
CA ALA A 12 6.08 5.57 10.25
C ALA A 12 5.27 6.86 10.06
N ALA A 13 5.77 7.85 9.34
CA ALA A 13 5.03 9.06 8.97
C ALA A 13 4.09 8.85 7.77
N GLY A 14 4.23 7.71 7.07
CA GLY A 14 3.41 7.35 5.92
C GLY A 14 1.99 6.93 6.30
N TYR A 15 1.18 6.66 5.27
CA TYR A 15 -0.21 6.27 5.43
C TYR A 15 -0.37 4.98 6.25
N VAL A 16 0.28 3.90 5.82
CA VAL A 16 0.17 2.60 6.51
C VAL A 16 0.92 2.63 7.84
N GLY A 17 2.18 3.09 7.85
CA GLY A 17 2.98 3.16 9.07
C GLY A 17 2.30 3.95 10.18
N GLY A 18 1.71 5.11 9.85
CA GLY A 18 0.99 5.93 10.82
C GLY A 18 -0.25 5.25 11.40
N MET A 19 -1.00 4.46 10.60
CA MET A 19 -2.13 3.67 11.10
C MET A 19 -1.67 2.57 12.06
N LEU A 20 -0.56 1.90 11.74
CA LEU A 20 0.01 0.87 12.61
C LEU A 20 0.53 1.45 13.92
N VAL A 21 1.19 2.62 13.90
CA VAL A 21 1.61 3.32 15.12
C VAL A 21 0.39 3.61 16.01
N GLU A 22 -0.68 4.17 15.48
CA GLU A 22 -1.89 4.44 16.25
C GLU A 22 -2.55 3.19 16.82
N ALA A 23 -2.67 2.14 16.01
CA ALA A 23 -3.31 0.90 16.44
C ALA A 23 -2.51 0.21 17.55
N PHE A 24 -1.18 0.11 17.36
CA PHE A 24 -0.32 -0.64 18.27
C PHE A 24 0.03 0.12 19.55
N SER A 25 0.00 1.46 19.54
CA SER A 25 0.16 2.25 20.76
C SER A 25 -0.92 1.97 21.81
N ARG A 26 -2.08 1.49 21.39
CA ARG A 26 -3.23 1.16 22.28
C ARG A 26 -3.13 -0.23 22.91
N ARG A 27 -2.19 -1.05 22.48
CA ARG A 27 -2.07 -2.43 22.95
C ARG A 27 -1.27 -2.50 24.25
N ASP A 28 -1.71 -3.31 25.20
CA ASP A 28 -1.03 -3.50 26.49
C ASP A 28 0.23 -4.35 26.38
N ASP A 29 0.30 -5.24 25.38
CA ASP A 29 1.45 -6.10 25.09
C ASP A 29 2.53 -5.40 24.23
N VAL A 30 2.33 -4.14 23.85
CA VAL A 30 3.35 -3.30 23.21
C VAL A 30 3.95 -2.36 24.25
N GLU A 31 5.27 -2.50 24.45
CA GLU A 31 6.04 -1.63 25.34
C GLU A 31 6.46 -0.34 24.64
N ARG A 32 6.98 -0.46 23.41
CA ARG A 32 7.51 0.67 22.65
C ARG A 32 7.40 0.46 21.15
N ILE A 33 7.23 1.57 20.45
CA ILE A 33 7.26 1.62 18.98
C ILE A 33 8.34 2.61 18.58
N ILE A 34 9.29 2.18 17.76
CA ILE A 34 10.31 3.02 17.14
C ILE A 34 9.89 3.25 15.70
N GLY A 35 9.67 4.50 15.31
CA GLY A 35 9.32 4.88 13.95
C GLY A 35 10.51 5.51 13.25
N ILE A 36 10.82 5.05 12.04
CA ILE A 36 11.79 5.69 11.14
C ILE A 36 11.06 6.23 9.92
N ASP A 37 11.24 7.51 9.62
CA ASP A 37 10.80 8.12 8.37
C ASP A 37 11.62 9.38 8.08
N LYS A 38 11.81 9.71 6.80
CA LYS A 38 12.45 10.95 6.36
C LYS A 38 11.53 12.17 6.42
N GLU A 39 10.22 11.94 6.40
CA GLU A 39 9.21 13.00 6.48
C GLU A 39 9.05 13.46 7.95
N PRO A 40 8.57 14.69 8.20
CA PRO A 40 8.31 15.14 9.56
C PRO A 40 7.22 14.30 10.24
N ILE A 41 7.34 14.14 11.57
CA ILE A 41 6.34 13.43 12.36
C ILE A 41 4.94 14.03 12.18
N PRO A 42 3.92 13.23 11.78
CA PRO A 42 2.53 13.71 11.70
C PRO A 42 2.03 14.19 13.07
N GLU A 43 1.26 15.27 13.11
CA GLU A 43 0.74 15.87 14.33
C GLU A 43 -0.01 14.84 15.20
N MET A 44 -0.82 13.99 14.59
CA MET A 44 -1.60 12.95 15.27
C MET A 44 -0.75 11.86 15.97
N LEU A 45 0.55 11.78 15.67
CA LEU A 45 1.45 10.79 16.27
C LEU A 45 2.36 11.39 17.35
N ARG A 46 2.38 12.72 17.53
CA ARG A 46 3.31 13.39 18.44
C ARG A 46 3.09 13.03 19.90
N ASP A 47 1.84 12.82 20.28
CA ASP A 47 1.45 12.63 21.68
C ASP A 47 1.28 11.13 22.04
N GLN A 48 1.80 10.22 21.23
CA GLN A 48 1.75 8.79 21.52
C GLN A 48 2.87 8.42 22.52
N GLU A 49 2.53 8.13 23.77
CA GLU A 49 3.47 7.87 24.86
C GLU A 49 4.49 6.75 24.59
N LYS A 50 4.06 5.71 23.85
CA LYS A 50 4.92 4.57 23.50
C LYS A 50 5.77 4.81 22.26
N PHE A 51 5.60 5.93 21.57
CA PHE A 51 6.20 6.17 20.25
C PHE A 51 7.47 7.02 20.34
N VAL A 52 8.56 6.49 19.79
CA VAL A 52 9.83 7.18 19.59
C VAL A 52 10.01 7.40 18.08
N TYR A 53 10.24 8.62 17.67
CA TYR A 53 10.37 8.95 16.25
C TYR A 53 11.82 9.34 15.90
N LEU A 54 12.36 8.69 14.88
CA LEU A 54 13.67 8.99 14.30
C LEU A 54 13.46 9.57 12.90
N SER A 55 13.77 10.87 12.74
CA SER A 55 13.66 11.57 11.45
C SER A 55 14.87 11.22 10.56
N LEU A 56 14.87 10.01 9.99
CA LEU A 56 15.96 9.45 9.19
C LEU A 56 15.36 8.68 7.99
N ASN A 57 16.12 8.61 6.88
CA ASN A 57 15.80 7.69 5.81
C ASN A 57 16.32 6.29 6.16
N THR A 58 15.63 5.24 5.73
CA THR A 58 16.11 3.86 5.93
C THR A 58 17.44 3.57 5.24
N ALA A 59 17.85 4.37 4.26
CA ALA A 59 19.18 4.32 3.64
C ALA A 59 20.27 5.05 4.44
N ASP A 60 19.92 5.80 5.49
CA ASP A 60 20.88 6.48 6.37
C ASP A 60 21.41 5.52 7.48
N SER A 61 22.24 6.02 8.39
CA SER A 61 22.76 5.27 9.54
C SER A 61 21.82 5.44 10.74
N TRP A 62 21.00 4.44 11.00
CA TRP A 62 20.01 4.41 12.10
C TRP A 62 20.17 3.18 13.02
N GLU A 63 20.92 2.20 12.58
CA GLU A 63 20.96 0.85 13.14
C GLU A 63 21.38 0.86 14.62
N GLU A 64 22.41 1.65 15.00
CA GLU A 64 22.86 1.74 16.40
C GLU A 64 21.83 2.35 17.32
N GLN A 65 21.12 3.38 16.84
CA GLN A 65 20.06 4.03 17.63
C GLN A 65 18.92 3.05 17.91
N VAL A 66 18.54 2.24 16.92
CA VAL A 66 17.45 1.25 17.03
C VAL A 66 17.89 0.05 17.86
N ARG A 67 19.15 -0.41 17.73
CA ARG A 67 19.72 -1.54 18.47
C ARG A 67 19.59 -1.36 19.98
N ALA A 68 19.75 -0.13 20.48
CA ALA A 68 19.61 0.18 21.90
C ALA A 68 18.22 -0.17 22.46
N TYR A 69 17.19 -0.18 21.63
CA TYR A 69 15.83 -0.55 22.03
C TYR A 69 15.54 -2.05 21.96
N ARG A 70 16.36 -2.84 21.26
CA ARG A 70 16.21 -4.29 21.10
C ARG A 70 14.83 -4.68 20.51
N PRO A 71 14.46 -4.22 19.31
CA PRO A 71 13.16 -4.54 18.74
C PRO A 71 12.97 -6.04 18.55
N THR A 72 11.76 -6.52 18.82
CA THR A 72 11.37 -7.92 18.63
C THR A 72 10.62 -8.14 17.32
N ILE A 73 9.96 -7.08 16.80
CA ILE A 73 9.17 -7.09 15.57
C ILE A 73 9.62 -5.94 14.69
N ILE A 74 9.83 -6.20 13.40
CA ILE A 74 10.09 -5.17 12.39
C ILE A 74 8.96 -5.17 11.38
N ILE A 75 8.41 -3.98 11.10
CA ILE A 75 7.41 -3.78 10.03
C ILE A 75 7.96 -2.76 9.05
N HIS A 76 8.30 -3.22 7.86
CA HIS A 76 8.93 -2.41 6.84
C HIS A 76 7.90 -1.90 5.84
N THR A 77 7.45 -0.63 6.02
CA THR A 77 6.51 0.06 5.13
C THR A 77 7.13 1.24 4.38
N ALA A 78 8.36 1.64 4.72
CA ALA A 78 9.05 2.74 4.06
C ALA A 78 9.22 2.48 2.56
N TRP A 79 8.71 3.40 1.74
CA TRP A 79 8.82 3.29 0.29
C TRP A 79 8.56 4.63 -0.41
N GLN A 80 9.43 4.99 -1.35
CA GLN A 80 9.16 6.07 -2.30
C GLN A 80 8.30 5.51 -3.44
N ILE A 81 6.96 5.64 -3.32
CA ILE A 81 6.00 5.05 -4.27
C ILE A 81 6.00 5.76 -5.63
N ARG A 82 6.30 7.06 -5.65
CA ARG A 82 6.24 7.86 -6.86
C ARG A 82 7.61 7.95 -7.47
N GLU A 83 7.70 7.51 -8.72
CA GLU A 83 8.92 7.65 -9.51
C GLU A 83 9.39 9.12 -9.49
N MET A 84 10.67 9.31 -9.18
CA MET A 84 11.30 10.62 -9.07
C MET A 84 11.86 11.04 -10.44
N TYR A 85 11.26 12.04 -11.06
CA TYR A 85 11.67 12.52 -12.37
C TYR A 85 13.15 12.99 -12.37
N GLY A 86 13.98 12.28 -13.12
CA GLY A 86 15.41 12.57 -13.22
C GLY A 86 16.24 12.23 -11.98
N ALA A 87 15.71 11.46 -11.03
CA ALA A 87 16.37 11.09 -9.78
C ALA A 87 16.13 9.62 -9.39
N GLN A 88 16.09 8.73 -10.39
CA GLN A 88 15.87 7.29 -10.18
C GLN A 88 16.97 6.66 -9.32
N ASP A 89 18.23 7.13 -9.42
CA ASP A 89 19.32 6.62 -8.58
C ASP A 89 19.08 6.90 -7.10
N ILE A 90 18.50 8.06 -6.77
CA ILE A 90 18.13 8.41 -5.39
C ILE A 90 16.97 7.53 -4.91
N GLU A 91 15.97 7.34 -5.77
CA GLU A 91 14.83 6.45 -5.50
C GLU A 91 15.30 5.02 -5.25
N TRP A 92 16.17 4.50 -6.10
CA TRP A 92 16.78 3.17 -5.94
C TRP A 92 17.54 3.04 -4.61
N LYS A 93 18.37 4.03 -4.28
CA LYS A 93 19.08 4.04 -2.99
C LYS A 93 18.11 4.00 -1.81
N TRP A 94 17.01 4.74 -1.86
CA TRP A 94 16.04 4.77 -0.79
C TRP A 94 15.20 3.47 -0.71
N ASN A 95 14.73 2.99 -1.84
CA ASN A 95 13.84 1.82 -1.88
C ASN A 95 14.64 0.52 -1.71
N ILE A 96 15.59 0.24 -2.57
CA ILE A 96 16.35 -1.01 -2.52
C ILE A 96 17.40 -0.96 -1.40
N GLY A 97 18.28 0.04 -1.41
CA GLY A 97 19.33 0.15 -0.41
C GLY A 97 18.81 0.31 1.02
N GLY A 98 17.71 1.08 1.19
CA GLY A 98 17.05 1.21 2.48
C GLY A 98 16.40 -0.08 2.95
N SER A 99 15.78 -0.84 2.05
CA SER A 99 15.20 -2.16 2.38
C SER A 99 16.28 -3.17 2.73
N ASP A 100 17.37 -3.20 1.98
CA ASP A 100 18.50 -4.08 2.24
C ASP A 100 19.07 -3.88 3.66
N LYS A 101 19.24 -2.63 4.09
CA LYS A 101 19.65 -2.32 5.46
C LYS A 101 18.67 -2.81 6.52
N VAL A 102 17.36 -2.65 6.28
CA VAL A 102 16.34 -3.16 7.21
C VAL A 102 16.39 -4.67 7.31
N PHE A 103 16.60 -5.37 6.21
CA PHE A 103 16.71 -6.83 6.19
C PHE A 103 18.01 -7.29 6.86
N ASP A 104 19.14 -6.66 6.53
CA ASP A 104 20.42 -6.96 7.17
C ASP A 104 20.33 -6.78 8.70
N PHE A 105 19.71 -5.71 9.18
CA PHE A 105 19.46 -5.48 10.59
C PHE A 105 18.55 -6.58 11.19
N ALA A 106 17.47 -6.98 10.51
CA ALA A 106 16.56 -7.99 11.00
C ALA A 106 17.25 -9.34 11.22
N PHE A 107 18.13 -9.74 10.32
CA PHE A 107 18.85 -11.02 10.43
C PHE A 107 20.08 -10.95 11.33
N ALA A 108 20.66 -9.75 11.56
CA ALA A 108 21.80 -9.58 12.46
C ALA A 108 21.40 -9.45 13.95
N GLU A 109 20.27 -8.81 14.24
CA GLU A 109 19.89 -8.50 15.63
C GLU A 109 19.23 -9.68 16.35
N ALA A 110 19.85 -10.15 17.42
CA ALA A 110 19.39 -11.33 18.18
C ALA A 110 17.96 -11.17 18.75
N SER A 111 17.52 -9.94 19.02
CA SER A 111 16.18 -9.68 19.59
C SER A 111 15.06 -9.80 18.58
N VAL A 112 15.33 -9.67 17.28
CA VAL A 112 14.29 -9.68 16.24
C VAL A 112 13.78 -11.09 16.01
N GLU A 113 12.48 -11.29 16.18
CA GLU A 113 11.77 -12.55 16.00
C GLU A 113 10.94 -12.57 14.72
N ARG A 114 10.43 -11.39 14.32
CA ARG A 114 9.52 -11.26 13.17
C ARG A 114 9.90 -10.08 12.28
N LEU A 115 9.79 -10.30 10.97
CA LEU A 115 9.92 -9.27 9.93
C LEU A 115 8.69 -9.32 9.02
N ILE A 116 7.93 -8.23 8.98
CA ILE A 116 6.80 -8.04 8.07
C ILE A 116 7.22 -7.03 7.01
N HIS A 117 7.26 -7.45 5.74
CA HIS A 117 7.63 -6.60 4.61
C HIS A 117 6.44 -6.29 3.73
N PHE A 118 6.21 -5.00 3.47
CA PHE A 118 5.19 -4.55 2.52
C PHE A 118 5.70 -4.56 1.08
N SER A 119 5.21 -5.50 0.30
CA SER A 119 5.36 -5.60 -1.14
C SER A 119 4.12 -5.06 -1.87
N THR A 120 3.74 -5.61 -3.02
CA THR A 120 2.58 -5.19 -3.81
C THR A 120 2.12 -6.25 -4.80
N VAL A 121 0.82 -6.34 -5.05
CA VAL A 121 0.29 -7.16 -6.15
C VAL A 121 0.70 -6.63 -7.54
N ALA A 122 1.13 -5.38 -7.65
CA ALA A 122 1.55 -4.79 -8.92
C ALA A 122 2.74 -5.54 -9.55
N SER A 123 3.55 -6.22 -8.75
CA SER A 123 4.73 -6.97 -9.21
C SER A 123 4.40 -8.27 -9.95
N TYR A 124 3.15 -8.74 -9.93
CA TYR A 124 2.72 -9.80 -10.87
C TYR A 124 2.78 -9.37 -12.34
N GLY A 125 2.76 -8.07 -12.60
CA GLY A 125 2.98 -7.49 -13.91
C GLY A 125 1.71 -7.34 -14.75
N ALA A 126 1.47 -6.11 -15.24
CA ALA A 126 0.36 -5.79 -16.12
C ALA A 126 0.75 -6.01 -17.59
N TYR A 127 0.21 -7.04 -18.22
CA TYR A 127 0.50 -7.39 -19.60
C TYR A 127 -0.78 -7.52 -20.44
N PRO A 128 -0.69 -7.34 -21.77
CA PRO A 128 -1.82 -7.54 -22.70
C PRO A 128 -2.44 -8.93 -22.64
N THR A 129 -1.66 -9.91 -22.19
CA THR A 129 -2.08 -11.33 -22.06
C THR A 129 -2.83 -11.61 -20.76
N ASN A 130 -2.90 -10.64 -19.82
CA ASN A 130 -3.66 -10.82 -18.60
C ASN A 130 -5.16 -10.76 -18.89
N THR A 131 -5.92 -11.58 -18.18
CA THR A 131 -7.38 -11.61 -18.28
C THR A 131 -8.03 -11.12 -17.00
N ILE A 132 -9.31 -10.76 -17.06
CA ILE A 132 -10.07 -10.30 -15.91
C ILE A 132 -10.37 -11.46 -14.94
N GLU A 133 -10.45 -12.68 -15.45
CA GLU A 133 -10.82 -13.89 -14.72
C GLU A 133 -9.64 -14.49 -13.93
N HIS A 134 -8.41 -14.29 -14.41
CA HIS A 134 -7.23 -14.84 -13.75
C HIS A 134 -6.99 -14.17 -12.40
N ARG A 135 -6.76 -14.99 -11.37
CA ARG A 135 -6.44 -14.56 -10.01
C ARG A 135 -5.07 -15.13 -9.64
N TYR A 136 -4.06 -14.24 -9.62
CA TYR A 136 -2.70 -14.64 -9.22
C TYR A 136 -2.67 -15.11 -7.77
N THR A 137 -2.05 -16.25 -7.55
CA THR A 137 -1.76 -16.79 -6.22
C THR A 137 -0.33 -16.45 -5.78
N GLU A 138 -0.02 -16.66 -4.51
CA GLU A 138 1.31 -16.36 -3.96
C GLU A 138 2.42 -17.24 -4.56
N ASP A 139 2.07 -18.42 -5.09
CA ASP A 139 3.01 -19.36 -5.70
C ASP A 139 3.41 -18.97 -7.13
N GLU A 140 2.66 -18.05 -7.75
CA GLU A 140 2.98 -17.57 -9.08
C GLU A 140 4.12 -16.54 -9.06
N PRO A 141 5.11 -16.67 -9.97
CA PRO A 141 6.25 -15.79 -9.99
C PRO A 141 5.88 -14.37 -10.44
N PHE A 142 6.60 -13.40 -9.91
CA PHE A 142 6.58 -12.07 -10.46
C PHE A 142 7.20 -12.00 -11.86
N ARG A 143 6.77 -11.02 -12.64
CA ARG A 143 7.29 -10.79 -13.99
C ARG A 143 7.99 -9.43 -14.07
N THR A 144 9.08 -9.38 -14.83
CA THR A 144 9.84 -8.14 -15.08
C THR A 144 8.96 -7.08 -15.74
N MET A 145 9.03 -5.85 -15.27
CA MET A 145 8.23 -4.74 -15.80
C MET A 145 9.02 -3.45 -16.01
N ASP A 146 8.57 -2.64 -16.98
CA ASP A 146 9.08 -1.28 -17.18
C ASP A 146 8.57 -0.29 -16.09
N TYR A 147 7.61 -0.69 -15.28
CA TYR A 147 7.07 0.14 -14.20
C TYR A 147 7.97 0.02 -12.98
N LEU A 148 8.76 1.07 -12.74
CA LEU A 148 9.84 1.08 -11.75
C LEU A 148 9.38 0.62 -10.36
N TYR A 149 8.27 1.12 -9.88
CA TYR A 149 7.69 0.72 -8.58
C TYR A 149 7.50 -0.81 -8.44
N SER A 150 6.96 -1.45 -9.48
CA SER A 150 6.74 -2.90 -9.47
C SER A 150 8.04 -3.68 -9.56
N GLU A 151 8.98 -3.19 -10.36
CA GLU A 151 10.27 -3.83 -10.56
C GLU A 151 11.14 -3.74 -9.29
N GLU A 152 11.19 -2.59 -8.65
CA GLU A 152 11.90 -2.43 -7.38
C GLU A 152 11.33 -3.34 -6.28
N LYS A 153 10.00 -3.46 -6.18
CA LYS A 153 9.36 -4.37 -5.22
C LYS A 153 9.69 -5.84 -5.49
N ARG A 154 9.73 -6.24 -6.77
CA ARG A 154 10.16 -7.57 -7.17
C ARG A 154 11.59 -7.87 -6.71
N ILE A 155 12.52 -6.97 -7.04
CA ILE A 155 13.94 -7.10 -6.65
C ILE A 155 14.09 -7.15 -5.13
N THR A 156 13.35 -6.33 -4.40
CA THR A 156 13.41 -6.29 -2.94
C THR A 156 12.92 -7.60 -2.31
N GLU A 157 11.87 -8.23 -2.86
CA GLU A 157 11.46 -9.56 -2.38
C GLU A 157 12.52 -10.62 -2.68
N GLU A 158 13.19 -10.56 -3.83
CA GLU A 158 14.30 -11.47 -4.16
C GLU A 158 15.48 -11.31 -3.19
N HIS A 159 15.85 -10.06 -2.87
CA HIS A 159 16.89 -9.76 -1.89
C HIS A 159 16.52 -10.28 -0.49
N LEU A 160 15.26 -10.14 -0.07
CA LEU A 160 14.79 -10.65 1.21
C LEU A 160 14.84 -12.19 1.25
N LYS A 161 14.39 -12.84 0.17
CA LYS A 161 14.43 -14.30 0.05
C LYS A 161 15.86 -14.84 0.13
N GLN A 162 16.79 -14.22 -0.59
CA GLN A 162 18.20 -14.61 -0.54
C GLN A 162 18.76 -14.51 0.86
N ARG A 163 18.50 -13.43 1.62
CA ARG A 163 18.94 -13.28 3.00
C ARG A 163 18.34 -14.32 3.92
N TYR A 164 17.06 -14.59 3.76
CA TYR A 164 16.39 -15.64 4.54
C TYR A 164 17.03 -17.01 4.30
N GLU A 165 17.31 -17.37 3.05
CA GLU A 165 17.87 -18.67 2.68
C GLU A 165 19.36 -18.84 3.10
N THR A 166 20.09 -17.73 3.22
CA THR A 166 21.52 -17.76 3.58
C THR A 166 21.82 -17.45 5.05
N SER A 167 20.81 -17.06 5.81
CA SER A 167 20.98 -16.71 7.23
C SER A 167 20.87 -17.93 8.13
N ASP A 168 21.79 -18.06 9.08
CA ASP A 168 21.70 -19.05 10.18
C ASP A 168 20.63 -18.66 11.21
N LYS A 169 20.20 -17.39 11.21
CA LYS A 169 19.19 -16.91 12.15
C LYS A 169 17.78 -17.11 11.61
N HIS A 170 16.97 -17.77 12.40
CA HIS A 170 15.55 -18.01 12.09
C HIS A 170 14.68 -16.82 12.54
N VAL A 171 14.39 -15.91 11.60
CA VAL A 171 13.39 -14.84 11.73
C VAL A 171 12.13 -15.26 10.99
N ALA A 172 10.96 -15.13 11.63
CA ALA A 172 9.71 -15.36 10.94
C ALA A 172 9.42 -14.20 9.98
N VAL A 173 9.52 -14.46 8.68
CA VAL A 173 9.30 -13.48 7.62
C VAL A 173 7.88 -13.59 7.08
N SER A 174 7.15 -12.48 7.07
CA SER A 174 5.86 -12.36 6.38
C SER A 174 5.93 -11.26 5.33
N ILE A 175 5.72 -11.61 4.08
CA ILE A 175 5.61 -10.65 2.97
C ILE A 175 4.13 -10.42 2.69
N VAL A 176 3.69 -9.17 2.75
CA VAL A 176 2.33 -8.81 2.39
C VAL A 176 2.31 -8.08 1.05
N ARG A 177 1.50 -8.56 0.14
CA ARG A 177 1.27 -8.00 -1.20
C ARG A 177 -0.14 -7.38 -1.24
N PRO A 178 -0.30 -6.12 -0.84
CA PRO A 178 -1.61 -5.50 -0.84
C PRO A 178 -2.11 -5.20 -2.24
N ALA A 179 -3.42 -5.37 -2.44
CA ALA A 179 -4.16 -4.66 -3.47
C ALA A 179 -4.15 -3.14 -3.18
N ALA A 180 -4.82 -2.34 -3.99
CA ALA A 180 -4.86 -0.90 -3.75
C ALA A 180 -5.52 -0.59 -2.41
N ILE A 181 -4.74 -0.13 -1.44
CA ILE A 181 -5.25 0.22 -0.10
C ILE A 181 -6.08 1.50 -0.21
N THR A 182 -7.29 1.46 0.30
CA THR A 182 -8.22 2.60 0.32
C THR A 182 -9.02 2.63 1.62
N GLY A 183 -9.60 3.78 1.91
CA GLY A 183 -10.43 4.01 3.08
C GLY A 183 -10.54 5.51 3.35
N PRO A 184 -11.30 5.92 4.37
CA PRO A 184 -11.52 7.33 4.71
C PRO A 184 -10.21 8.13 4.87
N ARG A 185 -9.28 7.63 5.68
CA ARG A 185 -7.98 8.28 5.90
C ARG A 185 -7.14 8.31 4.62
N GLY A 186 -7.07 7.20 3.90
CA GLY A 186 -6.30 7.09 2.67
C GLY A 186 -6.77 8.04 1.58
N ARG A 187 -8.09 8.20 1.44
CA ARG A 187 -8.69 9.13 0.48
C ARG A 187 -8.34 10.58 0.80
N TYR A 188 -8.35 10.95 2.07
CA TYR A 188 -8.04 12.32 2.50
C TYR A 188 -6.55 12.64 2.49
N MET A 189 -5.69 11.71 2.90
CA MET A 189 -4.24 11.90 2.87
C MET A 189 -3.65 11.76 1.47
N ARG A 190 -4.25 10.91 0.63
CA ARG A 190 -3.79 10.62 -0.73
C ARG A 190 -4.39 11.51 -1.81
N ILE A 191 -4.83 12.70 -1.51
CA ILE A 191 -5.30 13.73 -2.47
C ILE A 191 -4.36 13.90 -3.69
N ARG A 192 -3.29 13.15 -3.76
CA ARG A 192 -2.24 13.23 -4.77
C ARG A 192 -2.28 12.12 -5.82
N PHE A 193 -3.23 11.19 -5.77
CA PHE A 193 -3.37 10.16 -6.80
C PHE A 193 -4.23 10.67 -7.98
N GLY A 194 -3.59 11.48 -8.81
CA GLY A 194 -3.93 11.75 -10.21
C GLY A 194 -5.40 11.95 -10.56
N LEU A 195 -5.66 11.73 -11.83
CA LEU A 195 -6.97 11.87 -12.49
C LEU A 195 -8.09 11.06 -11.79
N GLN A 196 -7.78 9.91 -11.17
CA GLN A 196 -8.78 9.08 -10.48
C GLN A 196 -9.33 9.76 -9.22
N SER A 197 -8.48 10.40 -8.42
CA SER A 197 -8.94 11.19 -7.26
C SER A 197 -9.67 12.45 -7.71
N ALA A 198 -9.22 13.01 -8.84
CA ALA A 198 -9.86 14.13 -9.48
C ALA A 198 -11.28 13.79 -9.91
N LEU A 199 -11.44 12.66 -10.55
CA LEU A 199 -12.72 12.19 -11.05
C LEU A 199 -13.64 11.72 -9.92
N ALA A 200 -13.09 11.23 -8.82
CA ALA A 200 -13.86 10.80 -7.65
C ALA A 200 -14.42 11.96 -6.81
N GLY A 201 -14.21 13.23 -7.19
CA GLY A 201 -14.66 14.39 -6.42
C GLY A 201 -14.00 14.50 -5.04
N GLN A 202 -12.89 13.78 -4.83
CA GLN A 202 -12.20 13.65 -3.56
C GLN A 202 -11.05 14.65 -3.37
N LEU A 203 -10.87 15.56 -4.31
CA LEU A 203 -9.84 16.58 -4.23
C LEU A 203 -10.34 17.82 -3.51
N LYS A 204 -9.38 18.48 -2.83
CA LYS A 204 -9.60 19.74 -2.14
C LYS A 204 -10.47 20.68 -2.98
N ASP A 205 -11.36 21.37 -2.32
CA ASP A 205 -12.27 22.36 -2.84
C ASP A 205 -11.51 23.60 -3.41
N SER A 206 -10.73 23.37 -4.48
CA SER A 206 -10.05 24.44 -5.19
C SER A 206 -10.82 24.78 -6.47
N PHE A 207 -10.89 26.07 -6.78
CA PHE A 207 -11.59 26.57 -7.98
C PHE A 207 -11.08 25.90 -9.27
N ALA A 208 -9.78 25.73 -9.43
CA ALA A 208 -9.18 25.03 -10.57
C ALA A 208 -9.68 23.60 -10.69
N TYR A 209 -9.93 22.95 -9.57
CA TYR A 209 -10.38 21.58 -9.51
C TYR A 209 -11.87 21.44 -9.89
N ARG A 210 -12.74 22.37 -9.45
CA ARG A 210 -14.13 22.44 -9.87
C ARG A 210 -14.23 22.61 -11.39
N ILE A 211 -13.35 23.43 -11.99
CA ILE A 211 -13.30 23.60 -13.46
C ILE A 211 -12.89 22.28 -14.13
N VAL A 212 -11.81 21.63 -13.68
CA VAL A 212 -11.36 20.35 -14.26
C VAL A 212 -12.43 19.28 -14.11
N SER A 213 -13.06 19.18 -12.95
CA SER A 213 -14.14 18.21 -12.70
C SER A 213 -15.39 18.49 -13.56
N ALA A 214 -15.70 19.75 -13.83
CA ALA A 214 -16.82 20.12 -14.69
C ALA A 214 -16.53 19.89 -16.18
N LEU A 215 -15.28 20.13 -16.61
CA LEU A 215 -14.86 19.94 -18.01
C LEU A 215 -14.69 18.45 -18.37
N VAL A 216 -14.35 17.59 -17.41
CA VAL A 216 -14.23 16.15 -17.64
C VAL A 216 -15.58 15.48 -17.43
N ALA A 217 -16.41 15.51 -18.46
CA ALA A 217 -17.75 14.91 -18.45
C ALA A 217 -17.73 13.36 -18.49
N PHE A 218 -16.57 12.75 -18.68
CA PHE A 218 -16.42 11.29 -18.83
C PHE A 218 -15.14 10.78 -18.15
N VAL A 219 -15.10 9.49 -17.89
CA VAL A 219 -13.92 8.78 -17.38
C VAL A 219 -13.35 7.94 -18.52
N PRO A 220 -12.11 8.21 -18.97
CA PRO A 220 -11.46 7.36 -19.97
C PRO A 220 -11.05 6.05 -19.30
N VAL A 221 -11.49 4.93 -19.83
CA VAL A 221 -11.15 3.57 -19.33
C VAL A 221 -10.70 2.69 -20.48
N THR A 222 -9.70 1.86 -20.21
CA THR A 222 -9.30 0.81 -21.15
C THR A 222 -10.20 -0.40 -21.00
N PRO A 223 -10.43 -1.20 -22.06
CA PRO A 223 -11.38 -2.32 -22.02
C PRO A 223 -11.12 -3.35 -20.93
N LEU A 224 -9.85 -3.57 -20.58
CA LEU A 224 -9.43 -4.52 -19.55
C LEU A 224 -9.11 -3.87 -18.21
N TRP A 225 -9.49 -2.61 -18.01
CA TRP A 225 -9.23 -1.93 -16.74
C TRP A 225 -9.97 -2.62 -15.60
N LEU A 226 -9.19 -3.02 -14.60
CA LEU A 226 -9.67 -3.66 -13.39
C LEU A 226 -8.85 -3.15 -12.20
N ARG A 227 -9.48 -3.02 -11.04
CA ARG A 227 -8.81 -2.80 -9.76
C ARG A 227 -9.45 -3.64 -8.67
N GLN A 228 -8.58 -4.13 -7.81
CA GLN A 228 -8.97 -4.64 -6.50
C GLN A 228 -8.57 -3.62 -5.45
N PHE A 229 -9.40 -3.51 -4.44
CA PHE A 229 -9.16 -2.64 -3.29
C PHE A 229 -9.21 -3.45 -2.01
N ILE A 230 -8.36 -3.07 -1.05
CA ILE A 230 -8.45 -3.53 0.32
C ILE A 230 -8.70 -2.34 1.23
N HIS A 231 -9.58 -2.51 2.22
CA HIS A 231 -9.87 -1.45 3.18
C HIS A 231 -8.70 -1.28 4.16
N GLU A 232 -8.43 -0.03 4.54
CA GLU A 232 -7.34 0.30 5.46
C GLU A 232 -7.46 -0.35 6.83
N ASP A 233 -8.69 -0.59 7.30
CA ASP A 233 -8.94 -1.33 8.54
C ASP A 233 -8.54 -2.80 8.41
N ASP A 234 -8.88 -3.45 7.28
CA ASP A 234 -8.48 -4.83 7.02
C ASP A 234 -6.96 -4.97 6.96
N VAL A 235 -6.26 -3.99 6.35
CA VAL A 235 -4.79 -3.98 6.34
C VAL A 235 -4.25 -3.93 7.75
N THR A 236 -4.74 -3.02 8.59
CA THR A 236 -4.27 -2.87 9.97
C THR A 236 -4.48 -4.15 10.77
N ASP A 237 -5.66 -4.76 10.65
CA ASP A 237 -6.01 -5.99 11.40
C ASP A 237 -5.21 -7.21 10.92
N ILE A 238 -4.97 -7.35 9.62
CA ILE A 238 -4.13 -8.42 9.08
C ILE A 238 -2.69 -8.28 9.59
N ILE A 239 -2.14 -7.06 9.59
CA ILE A 239 -0.79 -6.84 10.14
C ILE A 239 -0.76 -7.10 11.64
N GLU A 240 -1.82 -6.80 12.37
CA GLU A 240 -1.95 -7.14 13.79
C GLU A 240 -1.93 -8.67 14.01
N CYS A 241 -2.65 -9.43 13.19
CA CYS A 241 -2.58 -10.90 13.22
C CYS A 241 -1.17 -11.43 12.95
N LEU A 242 -0.44 -10.86 11.99
CA LEU A 242 0.93 -11.27 11.65
C LEU A 242 1.95 -10.86 12.72
N ALA A 243 1.77 -9.70 13.34
CA ALA A 243 2.68 -9.18 14.34
C ALA A 243 2.56 -9.90 15.70
N PHE A 244 1.33 -10.19 16.13
CA PHE A 244 1.05 -10.65 17.50
C PHE A 244 0.40 -12.04 17.57
N GLY A 245 -0.15 -12.55 16.48
CA GLY A 245 -0.73 -13.89 16.41
C GLY A 245 0.32 -15.00 16.41
N PRO A 246 -0.10 -16.26 16.38
CA PRO A 246 0.81 -17.40 16.22
C PRO A 246 1.63 -17.28 14.93
N ILE A 247 2.89 -17.75 14.97
CA ILE A 247 3.70 -17.88 13.75
C ILE A 247 3.14 -19.06 12.95
N THR A 248 2.60 -18.77 11.75
CA THR A 248 1.99 -19.77 10.88
C THR A 248 2.99 -20.45 9.94
N GLY A 249 4.14 -19.83 9.74
CA GLY A 249 5.25 -20.33 8.93
C GLY A 249 6.46 -19.41 9.06
N MET A 250 7.65 -19.94 8.75
CA MET A 250 8.88 -19.17 8.91
C MET A 250 9.15 -18.22 7.74
N TYR A 251 8.60 -18.51 6.55
CA TYR A 251 8.63 -17.60 5.39
C TYR A 251 7.30 -17.71 4.65
N GLU A 252 6.47 -16.70 4.83
CA GLU A 252 5.13 -16.69 4.27
C GLU A 252 4.87 -15.45 3.42
N VAL A 253 4.19 -15.65 2.30
CA VAL A 253 3.74 -14.57 1.43
C VAL A 253 2.23 -14.55 1.41
N PHE A 254 1.64 -13.36 1.49
CA PHE A 254 0.19 -13.16 1.50
C PHE A 254 -0.23 -12.09 0.49
N ASN A 255 -1.06 -12.47 -0.47
CA ASN A 255 -1.85 -11.50 -1.22
C ASN A 255 -2.94 -10.97 -0.29
N ILE A 256 -2.87 -9.71 0.10
CA ILE A 256 -3.91 -9.14 0.96
C ILE A 256 -4.93 -8.35 0.14
N CYS A 257 -6.01 -9.04 -0.15
CA CYS A 257 -7.14 -8.56 -0.93
C CYS A 257 -8.38 -9.37 -0.58
N PRO A 258 -9.55 -8.76 -0.33
CA PRO A 258 -10.77 -9.54 -0.12
C PRO A 258 -11.07 -10.39 -1.36
N PRO A 259 -11.36 -11.70 -1.18
CA PRO A 259 -11.84 -12.52 -2.29
C PRO A 259 -13.21 -12.03 -2.75
N GLY A 260 -13.54 -12.21 -4.03
CA GLY A 260 -14.85 -11.86 -4.57
C GLY A 260 -14.82 -10.78 -5.66
N PRO A 261 -15.80 -9.87 -5.69
CA PRO A 261 -15.97 -8.94 -6.79
C PRO A 261 -14.81 -7.92 -6.90
N VAL A 262 -14.58 -7.48 -8.11
CA VAL A 262 -13.56 -6.47 -8.46
C VAL A 262 -14.23 -5.19 -8.94
N VAL A 263 -13.50 -4.10 -9.00
CA VAL A 263 -13.98 -2.82 -9.56
C VAL A 263 -13.55 -2.75 -11.03
N LEU A 264 -14.51 -2.69 -11.92
CA LEU A 264 -14.30 -2.48 -13.36
C LEU A 264 -14.36 -0.99 -13.73
N GLY A 265 -13.94 -0.65 -14.94
CA GLY A 265 -13.93 0.73 -15.43
C GLY A 265 -15.30 1.40 -15.40
N ALA A 266 -16.38 0.65 -15.68
CA ALA A 266 -17.76 1.14 -15.57
C ALA A 266 -18.14 1.47 -14.12
N ASP A 267 -17.75 0.63 -13.17
CA ASP A 267 -18.00 0.85 -11.74
C ASP A 267 -17.31 2.12 -11.25
N MET A 268 -16.05 2.33 -11.69
CA MET A 268 -15.31 3.53 -11.37
C MET A 268 -16.02 4.81 -11.90
N ALA A 269 -16.48 4.77 -13.13
CA ALA A 269 -17.20 5.90 -13.72
C ALA A 269 -18.53 6.17 -13.02
N ASN A 270 -19.30 5.12 -12.74
CA ASN A 270 -20.57 5.21 -12.02
C ASN A 270 -20.40 5.78 -10.61
N ALA A 271 -19.35 5.39 -9.91
CA ALA A 271 -19.06 5.88 -8.54
C ALA A 271 -18.84 7.40 -8.48
N VAL A 272 -18.49 8.04 -9.60
CA VAL A 272 -18.31 9.50 -9.71
C VAL A 272 -19.40 10.18 -10.53
N GLY A 273 -20.47 9.45 -10.87
CA GLY A 273 -21.61 9.99 -11.64
C GLY A 273 -21.25 10.38 -13.07
N LYS A 274 -20.26 9.74 -13.68
CA LYS A 274 -19.79 10.06 -15.04
C LYS A 274 -19.91 8.85 -15.96
N ARG A 275 -19.88 9.10 -17.27
CA ARG A 275 -19.89 8.02 -18.27
C ARG A 275 -18.48 7.47 -18.49
N ALA A 276 -18.35 6.15 -18.55
CA ALA A 276 -17.13 5.52 -19.02
C ALA A 276 -17.01 5.68 -20.55
N VAL A 277 -15.84 6.09 -21.01
CA VAL A 277 -15.52 6.15 -22.44
C VAL A 277 -14.33 5.23 -22.70
N PRO A 278 -14.52 4.19 -23.54
CA PRO A 278 -13.45 3.27 -23.85
C PRO A 278 -12.34 3.97 -24.65
N ILE A 279 -11.10 3.79 -24.22
CA ILE A 279 -9.91 4.27 -24.92
C ILE A 279 -8.91 3.14 -25.11
N ALA A 280 -8.16 3.19 -26.21
CA ALA A 280 -7.16 2.17 -26.48
C ALA A 280 -5.92 2.35 -25.58
N PRO A 281 -5.24 1.23 -25.15
CA PRO A 281 -4.03 1.31 -24.33
C PRO A 281 -2.92 2.20 -24.91
N TRP A 282 -2.76 2.23 -26.22
CA TRP A 282 -1.76 3.10 -26.85
C TRP A 282 -2.04 4.60 -26.63
N MET A 283 -3.31 5.00 -26.55
CA MET A 283 -3.69 6.39 -26.24
C MET A 283 -3.27 6.76 -24.82
N VAL A 284 -3.47 5.84 -23.86
CA VAL A 284 -3.00 6.00 -22.48
C VAL A 284 -1.48 6.16 -22.46
N ARG A 285 -0.75 5.33 -23.21
CA ARG A 285 0.72 5.39 -23.30
C ARG A 285 1.19 6.77 -23.77
N ILE A 286 0.57 7.31 -24.83
CA ILE A 286 0.91 8.63 -25.37
C ILE A 286 0.59 9.72 -24.34
N ALA A 287 -0.61 9.70 -23.76
CA ALA A 287 -1.02 10.68 -22.76
C ALA A 287 -0.09 10.67 -21.54
N PHE A 288 0.26 9.47 -21.04
CA PHE A 288 1.15 9.32 -19.89
C PHE A 288 2.55 9.86 -20.19
N PHE A 289 3.09 9.60 -21.39
CA PHE A 289 4.38 10.15 -21.83
C PHE A 289 4.37 11.69 -21.78
N PHE A 290 3.38 12.32 -22.36
CA PHE A 290 3.28 13.78 -22.37
C PHE A 290 3.08 14.35 -20.96
N PHE A 291 2.19 13.79 -20.15
CA PHE A 291 1.97 14.25 -18.77
C PHE A 291 3.25 14.11 -17.93
N TRP A 292 3.99 13.02 -18.07
CA TRP A 292 5.25 12.80 -17.36
C TRP A 292 6.26 13.91 -17.63
N HIS A 293 6.52 14.19 -18.88
CA HIS A 293 7.52 15.17 -19.28
C HIS A 293 7.09 16.62 -19.08
N LEU A 294 5.86 16.97 -19.43
CA LEU A 294 5.33 18.31 -19.26
C LEU A 294 5.23 18.72 -17.79
N THR A 295 4.88 17.78 -16.92
CA THR A 295 4.74 18.06 -15.48
C THR A 295 6.01 17.75 -14.69
N ARG A 296 7.06 17.29 -15.35
CA ARG A 296 8.31 16.83 -14.70
C ARG A 296 8.03 15.87 -13.53
N GLY A 297 7.20 14.86 -13.78
CA GLY A 297 6.85 13.84 -12.80
C GLY A 297 5.84 14.25 -11.71
N LYS A 298 5.32 15.50 -11.73
CA LYS A 298 4.27 15.90 -10.76
C LYS A 298 2.99 15.08 -10.93
N VAL A 299 2.64 14.71 -12.17
CA VAL A 299 1.63 13.70 -12.46
C VAL A 299 2.35 12.35 -12.58
N PRO A 300 2.07 11.35 -11.73
CA PRO A 300 2.83 10.10 -11.64
C PRO A 300 2.46 9.14 -12.78
N THR A 301 2.90 9.46 -13.97
CA THR A 301 2.69 8.71 -15.22
C THR A 301 4.01 8.23 -15.80
N GLY A 302 4.95 7.81 -14.91
CA GLY A 302 6.28 7.33 -15.28
C GLY A 302 6.25 6.14 -16.23
N ARG A 303 7.44 5.74 -16.68
CA ARG A 303 7.62 4.66 -17.66
C ARG A 303 6.91 3.38 -17.19
N GLY A 304 6.12 2.76 -18.06
CA GLY A 304 5.41 1.52 -17.73
C GLY A 304 4.10 1.68 -16.95
N ALA A 305 3.85 2.81 -16.27
CA ALA A 305 2.63 3.04 -15.50
C ALA A 305 1.35 2.90 -16.35
N TRP A 306 1.40 3.21 -17.65
CA TRP A 306 0.29 3.05 -18.58
C TRP A 306 -0.15 1.57 -18.72
N LYS A 307 0.79 0.61 -18.56
CA LYS A 307 0.45 -0.83 -18.58
C LYS A 307 -0.41 -1.19 -17.39
N SER A 308 -0.01 -0.75 -16.19
CA SER A 308 -0.78 -0.95 -14.95
C SER A 308 -2.16 -0.25 -14.98
N TYR A 309 -2.30 0.81 -15.77
CA TYR A 309 -3.59 1.43 -16.03
C TYR A 309 -4.43 0.64 -17.04
N SER A 310 -3.82 -0.05 -17.98
CA SER A 310 -4.50 -0.63 -19.14
C SER A 310 -4.83 -2.11 -19.01
N TYR A 311 -4.05 -2.86 -18.24
CA TYR A 311 -4.19 -4.32 -18.16
C TYR A 311 -4.45 -4.77 -16.74
N PRO A 312 -5.26 -5.83 -16.55
CA PRO A 312 -5.68 -6.26 -15.24
C PRO A 312 -4.54 -6.97 -14.48
N ILE A 313 -4.52 -6.75 -13.17
CA ILE A 313 -3.85 -7.61 -12.20
C ILE A 313 -4.90 -7.88 -11.13
N ALA A 314 -5.31 -9.12 -11.00
CA ALA A 314 -6.20 -9.56 -9.94
C ALA A 314 -5.57 -10.74 -9.18
N VAL A 315 -5.73 -10.77 -7.87
CA VAL A 315 -5.13 -11.77 -6.99
C VAL A 315 -6.17 -12.52 -6.20
N ASP A 316 -5.83 -13.73 -5.78
CA ASP A 316 -6.57 -14.48 -4.76
C ASP A 316 -5.99 -14.12 -3.38
N GLY A 317 -6.80 -13.55 -2.51
CA GLY A 317 -6.42 -13.20 -1.14
C GLY A 317 -6.96 -14.19 -0.09
N SER A 318 -7.47 -15.33 -0.50
CA SER A 318 -8.08 -16.33 0.39
C SER A 318 -7.08 -17.00 1.36
N LYS A 319 -5.78 -16.96 1.06
CA LYS A 319 -4.73 -17.49 1.94
C LYS A 319 -4.75 -16.83 3.32
N VAL A 320 -5.03 -15.55 3.40
CA VAL A 320 -5.18 -14.80 4.66
C VAL A 320 -6.22 -15.46 5.56
N THR A 321 -7.41 -15.75 5.03
CA THR A 321 -8.46 -16.43 5.80
C THR A 321 -8.05 -17.86 6.18
N ARG A 322 -7.47 -18.62 5.26
CA ARG A 322 -7.07 -20.01 5.53
C ARG A 322 -5.98 -20.13 6.61
N MET A 323 -4.99 -19.24 6.61
CA MET A 323 -3.83 -19.36 7.49
C MET A 323 -3.95 -18.54 8.77
N LEU A 324 -4.58 -17.35 8.70
CA LEU A 324 -4.68 -16.44 9.84
C LEU A 324 -6.07 -16.48 10.50
N GLY A 325 -7.06 -17.16 9.89
CA GLY A 325 -8.44 -17.13 10.37
C GLY A 325 -9.12 -15.76 10.20
N TYR A 326 -8.49 -14.84 9.49
CA TYR A 326 -9.01 -13.49 9.32
C TYR A 326 -10.13 -13.45 8.29
N ILE A 327 -11.24 -12.80 8.64
CA ILE A 327 -12.38 -12.57 7.74
C ILE A 327 -12.38 -11.09 7.36
N TYR A 328 -12.26 -10.80 6.05
CA TYR A 328 -12.32 -9.44 5.55
C TYR A 328 -13.64 -8.76 5.88
N ARG A 329 -13.59 -7.53 6.35
CA ARG A 329 -14.77 -6.72 6.74
C ARG A 329 -15.46 -6.10 5.54
N TYR A 330 -14.70 -5.79 4.49
CA TYR A 330 -15.16 -5.07 3.32
C TYR A 330 -14.81 -5.83 2.06
N GLU A 331 -15.75 -5.88 1.11
CA GLU A 331 -15.46 -6.29 -0.26
C GLU A 331 -14.70 -5.18 -1.01
N ALA A 332 -13.99 -5.52 -2.10
CA ALA A 332 -13.22 -4.53 -2.86
C ALA A 332 -14.09 -3.37 -3.42
N PRO A 333 -15.31 -3.59 -3.96
CA PRO A 333 -16.19 -2.50 -4.35
C PRO A 333 -16.66 -1.63 -3.17
N ASP A 334 -16.90 -2.21 -1.99
CA ASP A 334 -17.33 -1.48 -0.80
C ASP A 334 -16.21 -0.61 -0.26
N ALA A 335 -14.99 -1.14 -0.15
CA ALA A 335 -13.81 -0.38 0.22
C ALA A 335 -13.56 0.82 -0.74
N PHE A 336 -13.94 0.68 -2.01
CA PHE A 336 -13.84 1.74 -3.00
C PHE A 336 -14.97 2.78 -2.90
N ARG A 337 -16.22 2.35 -2.64
CA ARG A 337 -17.42 3.20 -2.71
C ARG A 337 -17.72 3.94 -1.42
N TYR A 338 -17.57 3.28 -0.27
CA TYR A 338 -18.05 3.77 1.02
C TYR A 338 -16.93 4.39 1.85
N THR A 339 -17.32 5.15 2.86
CA THR A 339 -16.41 5.85 3.78
C THR A 339 -16.51 5.31 5.20
N ASP A 340 -17.17 4.16 5.38
CA ASP A 340 -17.23 3.47 6.66
C ASP A 340 -15.81 3.08 7.14
N GLY A 341 -15.62 2.96 8.46
CA GLY A 341 -14.36 2.49 9.03
C GLY A 341 -13.88 3.33 10.21
N ARG A 342 -12.74 2.95 10.79
CA ARG A 342 -12.12 3.59 11.97
C ARG A 342 -11.84 5.07 11.76
N TYR A 343 -11.57 5.45 10.53
CA TYR A 343 -11.14 6.80 10.15
C TYR A 343 -12.22 7.60 9.41
N GLU A 344 -13.50 7.24 9.58
CA GLU A 344 -14.63 7.94 8.95
C GLU A 344 -14.61 9.45 9.22
N THR A 345 -14.19 9.86 10.41
CA THR A 345 -14.10 11.27 10.80
C THR A 345 -13.11 12.10 9.98
N PHE A 346 -12.19 11.47 9.25
CA PHE A 346 -11.33 12.16 8.28
C PHE A 346 -12.11 12.68 7.07
N VAL A 347 -13.30 12.12 6.82
CA VAL A 347 -14.18 12.55 5.72
C VAL A 347 -15.18 13.57 6.24
N PRO A 348 -15.26 14.80 5.67
CA PRO A 348 -16.29 15.75 6.02
C PRO A 348 -17.68 15.13 5.90
N GLU A 349 -18.53 15.39 6.89
CA GLU A 349 -19.84 14.76 7.01
C GLU A 349 -20.69 14.78 5.72
N PRO A 350 -20.75 15.89 4.95
CA PRO A 350 -21.53 15.93 3.69
C PRO A 350 -21.00 15.00 2.60
N LEU A 351 -19.74 14.51 2.73
CA LEU A 351 -19.09 13.64 1.75
C LEU A 351 -19.05 12.17 2.19
N ARG A 352 -19.57 11.87 3.40
CA ARG A 352 -19.64 10.50 3.90
C ARG A 352 -20.67 9.69 3.12
N ARG A 353 -20.34 8.45 2.84
CA ARG A 353 -21.18 7.49 2.13
C ARG A 353 -21.15 6.17 2.88
N HIS A 354 -22.29 5.75 3.42
CA HIS A 354 -22.39 4.53 4.22
C HIS A 354 -23.03 3.40 3.42
N ALA A 355 -22.52 2.18 3.59
CA ALA A 355 -23.05 0.97 2.96
C ALA A 355 -24.52 0.71 3.40
N ARG A 356 -24.89 1.05 4.65
CA ARG A 356 -26.25 0.92 5.17
C ARG A 356 -27.27 1.78 4.42
N ASP A 357 -26.87 2.94 3.90
CA ASP A 357 -27.80 3.87 3.22
C ASP A 357 -28.09 3.42 1.79
N ALA A 358 -27.12 2.76 1.15
CA ALA A 358 -27.30 2.18 -0.18
C ALA A 358 -28.29 1.00 -0.17
N ARG A 359 -28.36 0.22 0.93
CA ARG A 359 -29.31 -0.90 1.07
C ARG A 359 -30.78 -0.47 1.33
N LYS A 360 -30.98 0.79 1.70
CA LYS A 360 -32.34 1.35 1.89
C LYS A 360 -32.96 1.88 0.59
N THR A 361 -32.16 2.05 -0.45
CA THR A 361 -32.55 2.60 -1.76
C THR A 361 -32.73 1.54 -2.85
N GLN A 362 -32.46 0.26 -2.54
CA GLN A 362 -32.78 -0.92 -3.33
C GLN A 362 -34.04 -1.62 -2.78
#